data_a173457189e50ed881facb09e6baacd5
#
_entry.id   a173457189e50ed881facb09e6baacd5
#
_cell.length_a   1.000
_cell.length_b   1.000
_cell.length_c   1.000
_cell.angle_alpha   90.00
_cell.angle_beta   90.00
_cell.angle_gamma   90.00
#
_symmetry.space_group_name_H-M   'P 1'
#
loop_
_entity.id
_entity.type
_entity.pdbx_description
1 polymer ?
#
loop_
_entity_poly.entity_id
_entity_poly.type
_entity_poly.pdbx_seq_one_letter_code
_entity_poly.pdbx_strand_id
1 'polypeptide(L)'
;PTVTYLYDAPLDARGKLPKLKKDEVIIFARAGSRPGEIQLVSPDAQVPATPQAVARVRTILSALVAPNAPPRILGPGEAFHVAGTIAGEGETQIFLRTETGDPVSLSILRRPGQAPRWAVALGEIVDEAARPPGEGSLLWYRLACGLPPVLPPQSVRTLSPPDAQAARADYQLVIAALGPCRRSRSVQ
;
A
#
# COMPACT_ATOMS: atom_id res chain seq x y z
N PRO A 1 3.33 -0.43 33.77
CA PRO A 1 2.30 -1.45 33.56
C PRO A 1 2.94 -2.71 33.00
N THR A 2 2.50 -3.89 33.48
CA THR A 2 2.95 -5.20 32.99
C THR A 2 1.89 -5.75 32.05
N VAL A 3 2.31 -6.34 30.95
CA VAL A 3 1.41 -7.02 30.00
C VAL A 3 1.83 -8.48 29.85
N THR A 4 0.86 -9.36 29.60
CA THR A 4 1.07 -10.79 29.41
C THR A 4 0.59 -11.19 28.00
N TYR A 5 1.37 -11.98 27.29
CA TYR A 5 1.01 -12.50 25.96
C TYR A 5 1.73 -13.82 25.68
N LEU A 6 1.22 -14.55 24.71
CA LEU A 6 1.86 -15.74 24.19
C LEU A 6 2.77 -15.35 23.01
N TYR A 7 3.99 -15.84 23.03
CA TYR A 7 4.96 -15.64 21.98
C TYR A 7 5.60 -16.98 21.57
N ASP A 8 5.52 -17.28 20.31
CA ASP A 8 6.13 -18.46 19.71
C ASP A 8 7.59 -18.12 19.36
N ALA A 9 8.48 -18.26 20.32
CA ALA A 9 9.87 -17.85 20.17
C ALA A 9 10.58 -18.78 19.16
N PRO A 10 11.22 -18.23 18.11
CA PRO A 10 12.01 -19.06 17.19
C PRO A 10 13.17 -19.71 17.94
N LEU A 11 13.36 -21.00 17.70
CA LEU A 11 14.50 -21.72 18.25
C LEU A 11 15.81 -21.27 17.61
N ASP A 12 16.89 -21.29 18.36
CA ASP A 12 18.23 -21.04 17.84
C ASP A 12 18.70 -22.17 16.91
N ALA A 13 19.85 -22.01 16.26
CA ALA A 13 20.44 -23.00 15.37
C ALA A 13 20.71 -24.38 16.04
N ARG A 14 20.62 -24.45 17.38
CA ARG A 14 20.78 -25.67 18.18
C ARG A 14 19.46 -26.21 18.72
N GLY A 15 18.32 -25.65 18.26
CA GLY A 15 16.99 -26.05 18.71
C GLY A 15 16.65 -25.60 20.13
N LYS A 16 17.33 -24.59 20.70
CA LYS A 16 17.08 -24.08 22.03
C LYS A 16 16.30 -22.76 22.00
N LEU A 17 15.47 -22.54 23.01
CA LEU A 17 14.80 -21.27 23.21
C LEU A 17 15.82 -20.16 23.51
N PRO A 18 15.69 -19.00 22.86
CA PRO A 18 16.54 -17.85 23.12
C PRO A 18 16.31 -17.31 24.55
N LYS A 19 17.34 -16.70 25.12
CA LYS A 19 17.22 -16.01 26.41
C LYS A 19 16.61 -14.63 26.19
N LEU A 20 15.30 -14.51 26.31
CA LEU A 20 14.56 -13.27 26.09
C LEU A 20 14.57 -12.29 27.29
N LYS A 21 15.20 -12.68 28.41
CA LYS A 21 15.24 -11.84 29.61
C LYS A 21 16.08 -10.58 29.36
N LYS A 22 15.47 -9.41 29.56
CA LYS A 22 16.05 -8.06 29.35
C LYS A 22 16.12 -7.61 27.88
N ASP A 23 15.54 -8.36 26.94
CA ASP A 23 15.44 -7.89 25.57
C ASP A 23 14.39 -6.79 25.47
N GLU A 24 14.75 -5.71 24.78
CA GLU A 24 13.79 -4.67 24.40
C GLU A 24 13.14 -5.04 23.08
N VAL A 25 11.82 -5.03 23.06
CA VAL A 25 11.04 -5.45 21.89
C VAL A 25 9.93 -4.48 21.54
N ILE A 26 9.61 -4.38 20.25
CA ILE A 26 8.40 -3.74 19.76
C ILE A 26 7.38 -4.85 19.54
N ILE A 27 6.17 -4.66 20.05
CA ILE A 27 5.08 -5.62 19.98
C ILE A 27 3.92 -4.99 19.18
N PHE A 28 3.42 -5.71 18.18
CA PHE A 28 2.20 -5.35 17.50
C PHE A 28 1.08 -6.27 18.00
N ALA A 29 0.18 -5.70 18.77
CA ALA A 29 -0.82 -6.47 19.50
C ALA A 29 -2.16 -5.73 19.57
N ARG A 30 -3.22 -6.47 19.88
CA ARG A 30 -4.53 -5.95 20.26
C ARG A 30 -4.80 -6.29 21.72
N ALA A 31 -5.76 -5.61 22.33
CA ALA A 31 -6.20 -5.94 23.68
C ALA A 31 -6.66 -7.40 23.75
N GLY A 32 -6.29 -8.09 24.80
CA GLY A 32 -6.77 -9.42 25.13
C GLY A 32 -8.14 -9.38 25.83
N SER A 33 -8.60 -10.53 26.30
CA SER A 33 -9.89 -10.68 26.98
C SER A 33 -9.88 -10.20 28.44
N ARG A 34 -8.71 -10.08 29.04
CA ARG A 34 -8.54 -9.68 30.45
C ARG A 34 -7.65 -8.43 30.57
N PRO A 35 -7.82 -7.63 31.61
CA PRO A 35 -6.90 -6.52 31.88
C PRO A 35 -5.45 -6.98 31.96
N GLY A 36 -4.56 -6.30 31.23
CA GLY A 36 -3.14 -6.65 31.17
C GLY A 36 -2.79 -7.78 30.22
N GLU A 37 -3.76 -8.42 29.58
CA GLU A 37 -3.50 -9.37 28.49
C GLU A 37 -3.50 -8.66 27.14
N ILE A 38 -2.58 -9.06 26.27
CA ILE A 38 -2.55 -8.65 24.87
C ILE A 38 -2.38 -9.89 23.99
N GLN A 39 -2.88 -9.80 22.76
CA GLN A 39 -2.73 -10.82 21.76
C GLN A 39 -1.93 -10.26 20.58
N LEU A 40 -0.84 -10.92 20.20
CA LEU A 40 -0.08 -10.56 19.01
C LEU A 40 -0.97 -10.65 17.77
N VAL A 41 -0.82 -9.70 16.84
CA VAL A 41 -1.60 -9.67 15.58
C VAL A 41 -1.16 -10.76 14.60
N SER A 42 0.04 -11.32 14.80
CA SER A 42 0.58 -12.47 14.07
C SER A 42 1.69 -13.12 14.90
N PRO A 43 2.09 -14.37 14.64
CA PRO A 43 3.16 -15.04 15.37
C PRO A 43 4.49 -14.28 15.37
N ASP A 44 4.76 -13.53 14.31
CA ASP A 44 5.98 -12.72 14.11
C ASP A 44 5.81 -11.24 14.51
N ALA A 45 4.75 -10.90 15.24
CA ALA A 45 4.44 -9.52 15.63
C ALA A 45 5.29 -8.97 16.79
N GLN A 46 6.34 -9.65 17.18
CA GLN A 46 7.39 -9.18 18.09
C GLN A 46 8.69 -9.00 17.30
N VAL A 47 9.31 -7.82 17.43
CA VAL A 47 10.59 -7.52 16.78
C VAL A 47 11.57 -6.89 17.77
N PRO A 48 12.88 -7.09 17.61
CA PRO A 48 13.87 -6.38 18.42
C PRO A 48 13.71 -4.85 18.31
N ALA A 49 13.75 -4.16 19.43
CA ALA A 49 13.65 -2.70 19.51
C ALA A 49 15.00 -2.03 19.17
N THR A 50 15.54 -2.33 18.00
CA THR A 50 16.74 -1.60 17.55
C THR A 50 16.39 -0.12 17.32
N PRO A 51 17.37 0.81 17.47
CA PRO A 51 17.12 2.24 17.20
C PRO A 51 16.49 2.49 15.83
N GLN A 52 16.90 1.75 14.81
CA GLN A 52 16.35 1.84 13.45
C GLN A 52 14.89 1.34 13.39
N ALA A 53 14.58 0.22 14.01
CA ALA A 53 13.21 -0.31 14.07
C ALA A 53 12.28 0.66 14.82
N VAL A 54 12.72 1.21 15.94
CA VAL A 54 11.95 2.22 16.70
C VAL A 54 11.72 3.47 15.86
N ALA A 55 12.76 4.01 15.21
CA ALA A 55 12.63 5.19 14.34
C ALA A 55 11.64 4.91 13.19
N ARG A 56 11.75 3.77 12.52
CA ARG A 56 10.85 3.38 11.43
C ARG A 56 9.39 3.27 11.89
N VAL A 57 9.14 2.62 13.01
CA VAL A 57 7.78 2.50 13.57
C VAL A 57 7.21 3.87 13.91
N ARG A 58 7.99 4.76 14.52
CA ARG A 58 7.56 6.13 14.81
C ARG A 58 7.19 6.90 13.55
N THR A 59 8.01 6.83 12.50
CA THR A 59 7.74 7.46 11.21
C THR A 59 6.42 6.95 10.61
N ILE A 60 6.20 5.62 10.62
CA ILE A 60 4.96 5.02 10.10
C ILE A 60 3.75 5.48 10.93
N LEU A 61 3.85 5.44 12.26
CA LEU A 61 2.74 5.88 13.13
C LEU A 61 2.44 7.37 12.95
N SER A 62 3.45 8.23 12.85
CA SER A 62 3.26 9.65 12.57
C SER A 62 2.55 9.88 11.22
N ALA A 63 2.93 9.13 10.18
CA ALA A 63 2.28 9.21 8.88
C ALA A 63 0.82 8.72 8.90
N LEU A 64 0.52 7.70 9.74
CA LEU A 64 -0.83 7.15 9.87
C LEU A 64 -1.80 8.10 10.58
N VAL A 65 -1.32 8.90 11.54
CA VAL A 65 -2.16 9.82 12.33
C VAL A 65 -2.10 11.26 11.84
N ALA A 66 -1.35 11.52 10.76
CA ALA A 66 -1.28 12.86 10.18
C ALA A 66 -2.66 13.28 9.63
N PRO A 67 -3.04 14.57 9.75
CA PRO A 67 -4.33 15.06 9.23
C PRO A 67 -4.53 14.81 7.74
N ASN A 68 -3.44 14.75 6.98
CA ASN A 68 -3.39 14.46 5.54
C ASN A 68 -2.93 13.03 5.23
N ALA A 69 -3.10 12.10 6.17
CA ALA A 69 -2.76 10.68 5.93
C ALA A 69 -3.56 10.16 4.72
N PRO A 70 -2.91 9.50 3.74
CA PRO A 70 -3.64 8.97 2.60
C PRO A 70 -4.69 7.96 3.07
N PRO A 71 -5.91 7.96 2.52
CA PRO A 71 -6.97 7.05 2.93
C PRO A 71 -6.65 5.60 2.57
N ARG A 72 -7.28 4.65 3.24
CA ARG A 72 -7.16 3.23 2.89
C ARG A 72 -7.83 2.96 1.55
N ILE A 73 -7.10 2.34 0.63
CA ILE A 73 -7.59 1.96 -0.69
C ILE A 73 -8.31 0.62 -0.60
N LEU A 74 -9.55 0.59 -1.11
CA LEU A 74 -10.41 -0.60 -1.17
C LEU A 74 -10.39 -1.26 -2.55
N GLY A 75 -9.86 -0.58 -3.56
CA GLY A 75 -9.73 -1.06 -4.92
C GLY A 75 -10.12 -0.04 -5.99
N PRO A 76 -10.02 -0.40 -7.28
CA PRO A 76 -10.45 0.46 -8.37
C PRO A 76 -11.96 0.69 -8.37
N GLY A 77 -12.35 1.92 -8.66
CA GLY A 77 -13.69 2.34 -9.04
C GLY A 77 -13.85 2.39 -10.57
N GLU A 78 -14.40 3.50 -11.07
CA GLU A 78 -14.56 3.73 -12.51
C GLU A 78 -13.25 4.20 -13.13
N ALA A 79 -13.05 3.80 -14.39
CA ALA A 79 -11.95 4.25 -15.22
C ALA A 79 -12.48 5.05 -16.42
N PHE A 80 -11.69 6.04 -16.83
CA PHE A 80 -11.90 6.85 -18.03
C PHE A 80 -10.65 6.78 -18.90
N HIS A 81 -10.85 6.75 -20.20
CA HIS A 81 -9.76 6.84 -21.17
C HIS A 81 -10.15 7.80 -22.28
N VAL A 82 -9.23 8.68 -22.64
CA VAL A 82 -9.35 9.59 -23.76
C VAL A 82 -8.14 9.37 -24.66
N ALA A 83 -8.40 8.91 -25.88
CA ALA A 83 -7.37 8.84 -26.90
C ALA A 83 -7.01 10.25 -27.36
N GLY A 84 -5.72 10.52 -27.55
CA GLY A 84 -5.26 11.76 -28.14
C GLY A 84 -5.51 11.82 -29.65
N THR A 85 -5.19 12.95 -30.26
CA THR A 85 -5.31 13.17 -31.70
C THR A 85 -4.19 12.53 -32.52
N ILE A 86 -3.08 12.20 -31.85
CA ILE A 86 -1.91 11.58 -32.46
C ILE A 86 -1.85 10.11 -32.03
N ALA A 87 -1.49 9.22 -32.94
CA ALA A 87 -1.34 7.80 -32.63
C ALA A 87 -0.36 7.56 -31.46
N GLY A 88 -0.80 6.81 -30.44
CA GLY A 88 -0.01 6.54 -29.23
C GLY A 88 -0.12 7.61 -28.15
N GLU A 89 -0.89 8.68 -28.37
CA GLU A 89 -1.25 9.63 -27.33
C GLU A 89 -2.55 9.19 -26.64
N GLY A 90 -2.64 9.42 -25.34
CA GLY A 90 -3.84 9.15 -24.57
C GLY A 90 -3.66 9.42 -23.08
N GLU A 91 -4.77 9.55 -22.41
CA GLU A 91 -4.82 9.72 -20.95
C GLU A 91 -5.84 8.75 -20.36
N THR A 92 -5.41 8.06 -19.32
CA THR A 92 -6.29 7.21 -18.50
C THR A 92 -6.36 7.77 -17.11
N GLN A 93 -7.57 7.88 -16.57
CA GLN A 93 -7.82 8.18 -15.17
C GLN A 93 -8.61 7.04 -14.55
N ILE A 94 -8.16 6.56 -13.39
CA ILE A 94 -8.80 5.48 -12.64
C ILE A 94 -9.09 5.99 -11.24
N PHE A 95 -10.36 6.17 -10.92
CA PHE A 95 -10.78 6.52 -9.57
C PHE A 95 -10.66 5.32 -8.64
N LEU A 96 -10.21 5.56 -7.42
CA LEU A 96 -10.05 4.51 -6.41
C LEU A 96 -11.13 4.66 -5.35
N ARG A 97 -11.68 3.54 -4.93
CA ARG A 97 -12.57 3.48 -3.78
C ARG A 97 -11.75 3.50 -2.50
N THR A 98 -12.11 4.35 -1.57
CA THR A 98 -11.43 4.50 -0.28
C THR A 98 -12.38 4.17 0.87
N GLU A 99 -11.83 3.89 2.04
CA GLU A 99 -12.63 3.58 3.25
C GLU A 99 -13.45 4.79 3.73
N THR A 100 -12.90 5.98 3.55
CA THR A 100 -13.50 7.25 4.00
C THR A 100 -14.34 7.95 2.92
N GLY A 101 -14.29 7.48 1.68
CA GLY A 101 -14.91 8.13 0.53
C GLY A 101 -14.09 9.30 -0.05
N ASP A 102 -12.92 9.60 0.52
CA ASP A 102 -12.05 10.64 -0.01
C ASP A 102 -11.60 10.33 -1.44
N PRO A 103 -11.59 11.32 -2.33
CA PRO A 103 -11.22 11.11 -3.73
C PRO A 103 -9.73 10.78 -3.85
N VAL A 104 -9.45 9.67 -4.50
CA VAL A 104 -8.09 9.27 -4.91
C VAL A 104 -8.16 8.79 -6.35
N SER A 105 -7.24 9.22 -7.19
CA SER A 105 -7.19 8.76 -8.57
C SER A 105 -5.75 8.46 -9.02
N LEU A 106 -5.66 7.52 -9.96
CA LEU A 106 -4.46 7.26 -10.75
C LEU A 106 -4.63 7.95 -12.08
N SER A 107 -3.63 8.68 -12.52
CA SER A 107 -3.54 9.25 -13.88
C SER A 107 -2.38 8.63 -14.63
N ILE A 108 -2.61 8.22 -15.86
CA ILE A 108 -1.59 7.65 -16.74
C ILE A 108 -1.61 8.44 -18.05
N LEU A 109 -0.49 9.05 -18.38
CA LEU A 109 -0.32 9.87 -19.56
C LEU A 109 0.63 9.18 -20.53
N ARG A 110 0.16 9.01 -21.76
CA ARG A 110 0.94 8.50 -22.89
C ARG A 110 1.21 9.61 -23.88
N ARG A 111 2.45 9.72 -24.32
CA ARG A 111 2.87 10.64 -25.38
C ARG A 111 3.73 9.88 -26.40
N PRO A 112 3.59 10.14 -27.70
CA PRO A 112 4.39 9.49 -28.72
C PRO A 112 5.89 9.68 -28.48
N GLY A 113 6.65 8.59 -28.60
CA GLY A 113 8.10 8.59 -28.41
C GLY A 113 8.58 8.77 -26.95
N GLN A 114 7.68 8.78 -25.98
CA GLN A 114 8.03 8.88 -24.55
C GLN A 114 7.54 7.65 -23.78
N ALA A 115 8.23 7.31 -22.70
CA ALA A 115 7.74 6.32 -21.77
C ALA A 115 6.46 6.84 -21.10
N PRO A 116 5.44 5.99 -20.89
CA PRO A 116 4.23 6.39 -20.18
C PRO A 116 4.58 6.90 -18.77
N ARG A 117 3.91 7.96 -18.35
CA ARG A 117 4.05 8.54 -17.02
C ARG A 117 2.78 8.27 -16.23
N TRP A 118 2.92 7.97 -14.96
CA TRP A 118 1.77 7.83 -14.09
C TRP A 118 1.96 8.62 -12.80
N ALA A 119 0.85 8.96 -12.16
CA ALA A 119 0.81 9.69 -10.91
C ALA A 119 -0.38 9.26 -10.08
N VAL A 120 -0.39 9.63 -8.80
CA VAL A 120 -1.53 9.50 -7.91
C VAL A 120 -1.91 10.86 -7.37
N ALA A 121 -3.19 11.20 -7.43
CA ALA A 121 -3.76 12.40 -6.81
C ALA A 121 -4.59 12.00 -5.58
N LEU A 122 -4.41 12.76 -4.50
CA LEU A 122 -5.20 12.66 -3.26
C LEU A 122 -6.24 13.80 -3.24
N GLY A 123 -7.08 13.87 -4.25
CA GLY A 123 -8.07 14.91 -4.42
C GLY A 123 -8.76 14.80 -5.78
N GLU A 124 -9.76 15.64 -6.02
CA GLU A 124 -10.50 15.67 -7.29
C GLU A 124 -9.69 16.26 -8.44
N ILE A 125 -8.72 17.13 -8.11
CA ILE A 125 -7.88 17.79 -9.11
C ILE A 125 -6.56 17.04 -9.21
N VAL A 126 -6.24 16.58 -10.42
CA VAL A 126 -4.93 16.00 -10.73
C VAL A 126 -3.94 17.14 -10.91
N ASP A 127 -2.98 17.27 -10.01
CA ASP A 127 -1.89 18.20 -10.13
C ASP A 127 -0.91 17.70 -11.21
N GLU A 128 -0.52 18.56 -12.16
CA GLU A 128 0.52 18.25 -13.16
C GLU A 128 1.87 17.89 -12.51
N ALA A 129 2.11 18.36 -11.29
CA ALA A 129 3.27 18.01 -10.48
C ALA A 129 3.14 16.67 -9.76
N ALA A 130 1.98 16.01 -9.80
CA ALA A 130 1.76 14.73 -9.16
C ALA A 130 2.78 13.68 -9.66
N ARG A 131 3.20 12.82 -8.77
CA ARG A 131 4.25 11.79 -9.00
C ARG A 131 3.78 10.45 -8.46
N PRO A 132 4.39 9.35 -8.91
CA PRO A 132 4.27 8.07 -8.21
C PRO A 132 4.72 8.21 -6.75
N PRO A 133 4.07 7.53 -5.81
CA PRO A 133 4.52 7.54 -4.41
C PRO A 133 5.89 6.88 -4.28
N GLY A 134 6.73 7.42 -3.42
CA GLY A 134 8.02 6.79 -3.10
C GLY A 134 7.84 5.40 -2.51
N GLU A 135 8.66 4.44 -2.94
CA GLU A 135 8.64 3.06 -2.42
C GLU A 135 8.78 3.06 -0.88
N GLY A 136 7.98 2.24 -0.21
CA GLY A 136 7.95 2.15 1.26
C GLY A 136 7.22 3.29 1.97
N SER A 137 6.69 4.30 1.25
CA SER A 137 5.80 5.29 1.84
C SER A 137 4.43 4.69 2.19
N LEU A 138 3.68 5.34 3.08
CA LEU A 138 2.34 4.88 3.44
C LEU A 138 1.40 4.81 2.23
N LEU A 139 1.45 5.79 1.34
CA LEU A 139 0.63 5.80 0.12
C LEU A 139 1.01 4.67 -0.82
N TRP A 140 2.33 4.44 -1.04
CA TRP A 140 2.80 3.30 -1.84
C TRP A 140 2.26 1.98 -1.28
N TYR A 141 2.39 1.78 0.04
CA TYR A 141 1.90 0.56 0.70
C TYR A 141 0.40 0.38 0.54
N ARG A 142 -0.39 1.45 0.69
CA ARG A 142 -1.85 1.41 0.53
C ARG A 142 -2.27 1.05 -0.90
N LEU A 143 -1.55 1.56 -1.90
CA LEU A 143 -1.78 1.22 -3.31
C LEU A 143 -1.32 -0.22 -3.62
N ALA A 144 -0.07 -0.56 -3.33
CA ALA A 144 0.48 -1.88 -3.64
C ALA A 144 -0.30 -3.03 -2.97
N CYS A 145 -0.87 -2.80 -1.77
CA CYS A 145 -1.62 -3.80 -1.03
C CYS A 145 -3.14 -3.70 -1.18
N GLY A 146 -3.66 -2.58 -1.67
CA GLY A 146 -5.10 -2.34 -1.85
C GLY A 146 -5.59 -2.57 -3.28
N LEU A 147 -4.70 -2.54 -4.27
CA LEU A 147 -5.06 -2.73 -5.66
C LEU A 147 -4.98 -4.21 -6.06
N PRO A 148 -5.99 -4.76 -6.75
CA PRO A 148 -5.93 -6.11 -7.30
C PRO A 148 -4.96 -6.16 -8.49
N PRO A 149 -4.42 -7.34 -8.85
CA PRO A 149 -3.46 -7.48 -9.94
C PRO A 149 -4.05 -7.16 -11.32
N VAL A 150 -5.37 -7.17 -11.47
CA VAL A 150 -6.08 -6.91 -12.72
C VAL A 150 -7.18 -5.89 -12.49
N LEU A 151 -7.34 -4.94 -13.42
CA LEU A 151 -8.44 -3.97 -13.38
C LEU A 151 -9.79 -4.70 -13.53
N PRO A 152 -10.69 -4.59 -12.55
CA PRO A 152 -11.96 -5.31 -12.56
C PRO A 152 -12.82 -4.93 -13.77
N PRO A 153 -13.59 -5.86 -14.36
CA PRO A 153 -14.44 -5.60 -15.52
C PRO A 153 -15.43 -4.45 -15.30
N GLN A 154 -15.96 -4.31 -14.09
CA GLN A 154 -16.91 -3.24 -13.74
C GLN A 154 -16.28 -1.84 -13.83
N SER A 155 -14.96 -1.72 -13.67
CA SER A 155 -14.27 -0.43 -13.74
C SER A 155 -14.25 0.16 -15.15
N VAL A 156 -14.44 -0.65 -16.18
CA VAL A 156 -14.38 -0.26 -17.60
C VAL A 156 -15.70 -0.49 -18.36
N ARG A 157 -16.78 -0.78 -17.65
CA ARG A 157 -18.07 -1.17 -18.27
C ARG A 157 -18.70 -0.08 -19.15
N THR A 158 -18.35 1.18 -18.90
CA THR A 158 -18.87 2.36 -19.62
C THR A 158 -17.99 2.75 -20.80
N LEU A 159 -16.81 2.14 -20.94
CA LEU A 159 -15.85 2.45 -21.99
C LEU A 159 -16.13 1.65 -23.27
N SER A 160 -15.75 2.22 -24.40
CA SER A 160 -15.67 1.47 -25.66
C SER A 160 -14.66 0.31 -25.55
N PRO A 161 -14.75 -0.74 -26.35
CA PRO A 161 -13.78 -1.85 -26.31
C PRO A 161 -12.32 -1.40 -26.45
N PRO A 162 -11.92 -0.49 -27.37
CA PRO A 162 -10.56 -0.01 -27.47
C PRO A 162 -10.13 0.80 -26.22
N ASP A 163 -10.99 1.66 -25.68
CA ASP A 163 -10.68 2.46 -24.49
C ASP A 163 -10.55 1.57 -23.25
N ALA A 164 -11.42 0.57 -23.13
CA ALA A 164 -11.33 -0.43 -22.05
C ALA A 164 -10.02 -1.24 -22.13
N GLN A 165 -9.55 -1.55 -23.33
CA GLN A 165 -8.26 -2.23 -23.52
C GLN A 165 -7.10 -1.31 -23.11
N ALA A 166 -7.12 -0.04 -23.51
CA ALA A 166 -6.12 0.96 -23.14
C ALA A 166 -6.07 1.15 -21.61
N ALA A 167 -7.22 1.33 -20.97
CA ALA A 167 -7.31 1.49 -19.51
C ALA A 167 -6.76 0.27 -18.75
N ARG A 168 -7.01 -0.95 -19.23
CA ARG A 168 -6.42 -2.16 -18.64
C ARG A 168 -4.90 -2.21 -18.80
N ALA A 169 -4.39 -1.85 -19.99
CA ALA A 169 -2.94 -1.81 -20.23
C ALA A 169 -2.25 -0.77 -19.35
N ASP A 170 -2.87 0.40 -19.17
CA ASP A 170 -2.37 1.45 -18.29
C ASP A 170 -2.40 1.06 -16.82
N TYR A 171 -3.45 0.38 -16.41
CA TYR A 171 -3.51 -0.17 -15.04
C TYR A 171 -2.39 -1.17 -14.77
N GLN A 172 -2.10 -2.07 -15.73
CA GLN A 172 -1.01 -3.04 -15.60
C GLN A 172 0.36 -2.34 -15.48
N LEU A 173 0.56 -1.22 -16.16
CA LEU A 173 1.77 -0.41 -16.00
C LEU A 173 1.92 0.09 -14.55
N VAL A 174 0.84 0.59 -13.95
CA VAL A 174 0.84 1.05 -12.54
C VAL A 174 1.14 -0.11 -11.60
N ILE A 175 0.47 -1.27 -11.76
CA ILE A 175 0.71 -2.45 -10.93
C ILE A 175 2.16 -2.94 -11.02
N ALA A 176 2.72 -2.97 -12.24
CA ALA A 176 4.11 -3.35 -12.44
C ALA A 176 5.08 -2.36 -11.78
N ALA A 177 4.80 -1.06 -11.84
CA ALA A 177 5.62 -0.03 -11.23
C ALA A 177 5.53 -0.03 -9.69
N LEU A 178 4.36 -0.33 -9.12
CA LEU A 178 4.19 -0.50 -7.67
C LEU A 178 4.92 -1.74 -7.15
N GLY A 179 4.97 -2.79 -7.94
CA GLY A 179 5.50 -4.08 -7.50
C GLY A 179 4.59 -4.80 -6.48
N PRO A 180 5.04 -5.94 -5.94
CA PRO A 180 4.23 -6.78 -5.07
C PRO A 180 4.03 -6.16 -3.69
N CYS A 181 2.85 -6.35 -3.10
CA CYS A 181 2.60 -6.06 -1.68
C CYS A 181 3.46 -6.98 -0.81
N ARG A 182 4.58 -6.50 -0.33
CA ARG A 182 5.47 -7.25 0.56
C ARG A 182 4.97 -7.16 2.00
N ARG A 183 4.13 -8.09 2.41
CA ARG A 183 3.68 -8.23 3.82
C ARG A 183 4.52 -9.19 4.63
N SER A 184 5.36 -10.02 4.00
CA SER A 184 6.24 -10.95 4.68
C SER A 184 7.49 -10.25 5.16
N ARG A 185 7.92 -10.54 6.40
CA ARG A 185 9.26 -10.23 6.85
C ARG A 185 10.22 -11.23 6.21
N SER A 186 11.13 -10.72 5.39
CA SER A 186 12.33 -11.49 5.12
C SER A 186 13.14 -11.44 6.42
N VAL A 187 13.16 -12.54 7.17
CA VAL A 187 14.18 -12.75 8.20
C VAL A 187 15.46 -13.01 7.43
N GLN A 188 16.33 -12.00 7.35
CA GLN A 188 17.73 -12.19 6.96
C GLN A 188 18.52 -12.53 8.21
#